data_48dba4d2d30d0711be84e9c6609340ad
#
_entry.id   48dba4d2d30d0711be84e9c6609340ad
#
_cell.length_a   1.000
_cell.length_b   1.000
_cell.length_c   1.000
_cell.angle_alpha   90.00
_cell.angle_beta   90.00
_cell.angle_gamma   90.00
#
_symmetry.space_group_name_H-M   'P 1'
#
loop_
_entity.id
_entity.type
_entity.pdbx_description
1 polymer ?
#
loop_
_entity_poly.entity_id
_entity_poly.type
_entity_poly.pdbx_seq_one_letter_code
_entity_poly.pdbx_strand_id
1 'polypeptide(L)'
;MHQLRGRVGRSHHQAYAYLLVPEEEALGAQARKRLEAIQAMEELGAGFYLAMHDLEIRGAGEVLGESQSGEMQEIGFSLYTTMLDSAVRSLKEGKEPDLQHPLGIATEINLHVPALLPDDYCNDVHERLVLYKRMANCVTDDQLDDMQRELIDRFGLLPDPARALLECHRLRIAAKPLGITRVEASVDYIQLQFIPNPPVDAAKIVALIQRSREYTLSGPDRLKMQIRMTGVAERITRIKKLFTELSG
;
A
#
# COMPACT_ATOMS: atom_id res chain seq x y z
N MET A 1 26.40 0.77 -0.46
CA MET A 1 26.66 0.98 -1.90
C MET A 1 25.99 2.22 -2.46
N HIS A 2 24.69 2.40 -2.26
CA HIS A 2 23.92 3.57 -2.73
C HIS A 2 24.55 4.92 -2.30
N GLN A 3 24.96 5.06 -1.02
CA GLN A 3 25.60 6.29 -0.52
C GLN A 3 26.96 6.60 -1.19
N LEU A 4 27.68 5.58 -1.64
CA LEU A 4 28.94 5.75 -2.37
C LEU A 4 28.68 6.22 -3.80
N ARG A 5 27.70 5.63 -4.49
CA ARG A 5 27.28 6.09 -5.83
C ARG A 5 26.72 7.52 -5.78
N GLY A 6 25.94 7.88 -4.78
CA GLY A 6 25.38 9.24 -4.61
C GLY A 6 26.43 10.33 -4.36
N ARG A 7 27.71 9.97 -4.23
CA ARG A 7 28.82 10.93 -4.15
C ARG A 7 29.53 11.16 -5.49
N VAL A 8 29.21 10.33 -6.50
CA VAL A 8 29.79 10.39 -7.85
C VAL A 8 28.80 11.11 -8.77
N GLY A 9 29.28 12.03 -9.62
CA GLY A 9 28.44 12.71 -10.62
C GLY A 9 27.61 13.89 -10.07
N ARG A 10 28.10 14.62 -9.08
CA ARG A 10 27.45 15.83 -8.52
C ARG A 10 27.66 17.10 -9.33
N SER A 11 28.43 17.04 -10.41
CA SER A 11 28.66 18.16 -11.33
C SER A 11 28.19 17.77 -12.73
N HIS A 12 28.22 18.73 -13.65
CA HIS A 12 27.88 18.52 -15.07
C HIS A 12 28.95 17.70 -15.85
N HIS A 13 29.99 17.22 -15.18
CA HIS A 13 30.96 16.33 -15.76
C HIS A 13 30.58 14.87 -15.55
N GLN A 14 30.79 14.06 -16.59
CA GLN A 14 30.57 12.61 -16.50
C GLN A 14 31.58 12.01 -15.51
N ALA A 15 31.09 11.22 -14.56
CA ALA A 15 31.88 10.57 -13.54
C ALA A 15 31.57 9.07 -13.52
N TYR A 16 32.59 8.28 -13.17
CA TYR A 16 32.50 6.82 -13.16
C TYR A 16 32.69 6.28 -11.75
N ALA A 17 31.89 5.28 -11.38
CA ALA A 17 32.04 4.51 -10.16
C ALA A 17 32.30 3.05 -10.51
N TYR A 18 33.42 2.49 -10.04
CA TYR A 18 33.79 1.10 -10.24
C TYR A 18 33.49 0.29 -8.97
N LEU A 19 32.69 -0.75 -9.11
CA LEU A 19 32.42 -1.71 -8.06
C LEU A 19 33.32 -2.92 -8.24
N LEU A 20 34.30 -3.08 -7.35
CA LEU A 20 35.17 -4.25 -7.36
C LEU A 20 34.47 -5.41 -6.64
N VAL A 21 34.26 -6.50 -7.35
CA VAL A 21 33.58 -7.69 -6.85
C VAL A 21 34.47 -8.91 -7.12
N PRO A 22 34.34 -10.00 -6.32
CA PRO A 22 34.93 -11.29 -6.66
C PRO A 22 34.36 -11.84 -7.98
N GLU A 23 34.93 -12.95 -8.47
CA GLU A 23 34.38 -13.65 -9.63
C GLU A 23 32.88 -13.97 -9.45
N GLU A 24 32.10 -13.88 -10.54
CA GLU A 24 30.63 -14.03 -10.50
C GLU A 24 30.16 -15.30 -9.80
N GLU A 25 30.92 -16.39 -9.91
CA GLU A 25 30.64 -17.68 -9.29
C GLU A 25 30.74 -17.65 -7.75
N ALA A 26 31.52 -16.72 -7.21
CA ALA A 26 31.70 -16.52 -5.76
C ALA A 26 30.64 -15.57 -5.15
N LEU A 27 29.80 -14.94 -5.96
CA LEU A 27 28.76 -14.04 -5.51
C LEU A 27 27.52 -14.79 -5.05
N GLY A 28 27.08 -14.55 -3.81
CA GLY A 28 25.79 -15.04 -3.34
C GLY A 28 24.62 -14.44 -4.14
N ALA A 29 23.51 -15.16 -4.23
CA ALA A 29 22.33 -14.77 -5.02
C ALA A 29 21.83 -13.34 -4.70
N GLN A 30 21.83 -12.94 -3.43
CA GLN A 30 21.46 -11.58 -3.02
C GLN A 30 22.45 -10.51 -3.48
N ALA A 31 23.75 -10.82 -3.47
CA ALA A 31 24.79 -9.87 -3.93
C ALA A 31 24.69 -9.65 -5.44
N ARG A 32 24.41 -10.70 -6.21
CA ARG A 32 24.19 -10.65 -7.65
C ARG A 32 22.98 -9.77 -8.00
N LYS A 33 21.83 -10.03 -7.38
CA LYS A 33 20.61 -9.20 -7.56
C LYS A 33 20.84 -7.72 -7.25
N ARG A 34 21.64 -7.40 -6.20
CA ARG A 34 22.00 -6.02 -5.86
C ARG A 34 22.89 -5.36 -6.91
N LEU A 35 23.81 -6.10 -7.51
CA LEU A 35 24.67 -5.59 -8.59
C LEU A 35 23.87 -5.33 -9.86
N GLU A 36 22.99 -6.27 -10.25
CA GLU A 36 22.06 -6.11 -11.37
C GLU A 36 21.18 -4.88 -11.20
N ALA A 37 20.62 -4.68 -9.99
CA ALA A 37 19.82 -3.51 -9.68
C ALA A 37 20.59 -2.19 -9.80
N ILE A 38 21.89 -2.17 -9.44
CA ILE A 38 22.74 -0.99 -9.57
C ILE A 38 23.11 -0.72 -11.04
N GLN A 39 23.32 -1.78 -11.83
CA GLN A 39 23.63 -1.66 -13.26
C GLN A 39 22.43 -1.22 -14.10
N ALA A 40 21.24 -1.67 -13.75
CA ALA A 40 20.01 -1.30 -14.47
C ALA A 40 19.63 0.18 -14.29
N MET A 41 20.26 0.91 -13.36
CA MET A 41 19.90 2.27 -13.01
C MET A 41 20.94 3.28 -13.50
N GLU A 42 20.81 3.74 -14.75
CA GLU A 42 21.71 4.72 -15.35
C GLU A 42 21.40 6.18 -14.99
N GLU A 43 20.22 6.51 -14.47
CA GLU A 43 19.80 7.91 -14.26
C GLU A 43 20.01 8.45 -12.85
N LEU A 44 20.39 9.74 -12.76
CA LEU A 44 20.38 10.52 -11.51
C LEU A 44 18.94 10.58 -10.94
N GLY A 45 18.75 10.08 -9.74
CA GLY A 45 17.41 9.97 -9.10
C GLY A 45 16.97 8.54 -8.85
N ALA A 46 17.63 7.56 -9.43
CA ALA A 46 17.36 6.12 -9.22
C ALA A 46 17.61 5.62 -7.78
N GLY A 47 18.14 6.48 -6.89
CA GLY A 47 18.41 6.13 -5.49
C GLY A 47 17.18 5.66 -4.72
N PHE A 48 16.02 6.20 -5.07
CA PHE A 48 14.75 5.77 -4.51
C PHE A 48 14.40 4.34 -4.95
N TYR A 49 14.53 4.05 -6.23
CA TYR A 49 14.26 2.72 -6.80
C TYR A 49 15.22 1.67 -6.25
N LEU A 50 16.50 2.05 -6.05
CA LEU A 50 17.48 1.16 -5.45
C LEU A 50 17.16 0.85 -3.98
N ALA A 51 16.71 1.84 -3.20
CA ALA A 51 16.27 1.63 -1.83
C ALA A 51 15.05 0.71 -1.76
N MET A 52 14.13 0.84 -2.71
CA MET A 52 12.97 -0.03 -2.82
C MET A 52 13.34 -1.47 -3.19
N HIS A 53 14.23 -1.63 -4.16
CA HIS A 53 14.73 -2.95 -4.56
C HIS A 53 15.53 -3.63 -3.42
N ASP A 54 16.27 -2.86 -2.64
CA ASP A 54 16.98 -3.38 -1.46
C ASP A 54 16.00 -3.79 -0.34
N LEU A 55 14.88 -3.08 -0.17
CA LEU A 55 13.78 -3.47 0.72
C LEU A 55 13.07 -4.75 0.26
N GLU A 56 12.83 -4.92 -1.05
CA GLU A 56 12.28 -6.16 -1.61
C GLU A 56 13.23 -7.36 -1.42
N ILE A 57 14.54 -7.17 -1.67
CA ILE A 57 15.54 -8.25 -1.57
C ILE A 57 15.79 -8.68 -0.14
N ARG A 58 15.81 -7.73 0.80
CA ARG A 58 16.08 -8.02 2.23
C ARG A 58 14.84 -8.46 2.98
N GLY A 59 13.64 -8.18 2.44
CA GLY A 59 12.42 -8.16 3.23
C GLY A 59 12.43 -7.01 4.23
N ALA A 60 11.28 -6.43 4.52
CA ALA A 60 11.15 -5.29 5.42
C ALA A 60 11.67 -5.59 6.86
N GLY A 61 11.76 -6.87 7.24
CA GLY A 61 12.17 -7.32 8.56
C GLY A 61 13.62 -7.02 8.96
N GLU A 62 14.53 -7.04 8.01
CA GLU A 62 15.97 -6.88 8.30
C GLU A 62 16.38 -5.41 8.52
N VAL A 63 15.58 -4.45 8.00
CA VAL A 63 15.89 -3.01 8.06
C VAL A 63 15.29 -2.33 9.27
N LEU A 64 14.17 -2.83 9.79
CA LEU A 64 13.36 -2.15 10.82
C LEU A 64 13.29 -2.90 12.17
N GLY A 65 13.87 -4.09 12.27
CA GLY A 65 13.70 -4.97 13.42
C GLY A 65 12.40 -5.79 13.33
N GLU A 66 12.39 -6.94 13.99
CA GLU A 66 11.30 -7.94 13.89
C GLU A 66 9.91 -7.40 14.31
N SER A 67 9.86 -6.42 15.21
CA SER A 67 8.60 -5.83 15.69
C SER A 67 8.00 -4.78 14.73
N GLN A 68 8.80 -4.21 13.83
CA GLN A 68 8.35 -3.17 12.87
C GLN A 68 8.15 -3.73 11.46
N SER A 69 8.72 -4.89 11.15
CA SER A 69 8.60 -5.54 9.85
C SER A 69 7.18 -6.03 9.54
N GLY A 70 6.44 -6.46 10.56
CA GLY A 70 5.05 -6.85 10.43
C GLY A 70 4.16 -5.68 9.98
N GLU A 71 4.36 -4.50 10.57
CA GLU A 71 3.59 -3.31 10.23
C GLU A 71 3.90 -2.75 8.83
N MET A 72 5.14 -2.83 8.35
CA MET A 72 5.47 -2.37 6.99
C MET A 72 5.00 -3.33 5.89
N GLN A 73 4.95 -4.63 6.13
CA GLN A 73 4.28 -5.57 5.23
C GLN A 73 2.76 -5.36 5.21
N GLU A 74 2.18 -4.89 6.34
CA GLU A 74 0.75 -4.60 6.47
C GLU A 74 0.36 -3.22 5.90
N ILE A 75 1.20 -2.19 6.08
CA ILE A 75 0.91 -0.82 5.65
C ILE A 75 0.99 -0.68 4.12
N GLY A 76 1.67 -1.57 3.45
CA GLY A 76 1.75 -1.62 2.01
C GLY A 76 2.52 -0.45 1.38
N PHE A 77 3.20 -0.76 0.31
CA PHE A 77 4.01 0.16 -0.50
C PHE A 77 3.26 1.44 -0.94
N SER A 78 1.93 1.35 -1.15
CA SER A 78 1.11 2.47 -1.59
C SER A 78 1.10 3.64 -0.61
N LEU A 79 1.08 3.36 0.70
CA LEU A 79 1.07 4.39 1.73
C LEU A 79 2.40 5.16 1.76
N TYR A 80 3.52 4.44 1.72
CA TYR A 80 4.85 5.06 1.68
C TYR A 80 5.03 5.97 0.45
N THR A 81 4.61 5.50 -0.73
CA THR A 81 4.70 6.28 -1.96
C THR A 81 3.81 7.53 -1.90
N THR A 82 2.60 7.40 -1.35
CA THR A 82 1.68 8.53 -1.17
C THR A 82 2.22 9.55 -0.16
N MET A 83 2.84 9.09 0.93
CA MET A 83 3.51 9.98 1.91
C MET A 83 4.65 10.77 1.26
N LEU A 84 5.47 10.10 0.46
CA LEU A 84 6.58 10.73 -0.23
C LEU A 84 6.09 11.76 -1.26
N ASP A 85 5.09 11.41 -2.07
CA ASP A 85 4.50 12.33 -3.05
C ASP A 85 3.83 13.54 -2.36
N SER A 86 3.15 13.33 -1.23
CA SER A 86 2.57 14.42 -0.42
C SER A 86 3.65 15.35 0.14
N ALA A 87 4.72 14.78 0.70
CA ALA A 87 5.84 15.56 1.22
C ALA A 87 6.54 16.35 0.11
N VAL A 88 6.79 15.72 -1.04
CA VAL A 88 7.38 16.38 -2.21
C VAL A 88 6.48 17.51 -2.74
N ARG A 89 5.16 17.31 -2.77
CA ARG A 89 4.20 18.34 -3.18
C ARG A 89 4.21 19.51 -2.22
N SER A 90 4.16 19.27 -0.91
CA SER A 90 4.24 20.32 0.12
C SER A 90 5.53 21.14 -0.01
N LEU A 91 6.67 20.48 -0.20
CA LEU A 91 7.95 21.16 -0.42
C LEU A 91 7.99 21.99 -1.71
N LYS A 92 7.37 21.50 -2.80
CA LYS A 92 7.25 22.26 -4.06
C LYS A 92 6.35 23.49 -3.92
N GLU A 93 5.36 23.44 -3.03
CA GLU A 93 4.48 24.57 -2.69
C GLU A 93 5.12 25.52 -1.65
N GLY A 94 6.33 25.26 -1.20
CA GLY A 94 7.04 26.04 -0.19
C GLY A 94 6.47 25.90 1.23
N LYS A 95 5.72 24.83 1.48
CA LYS A 95 5.16 24.49 2.80
C LYS A 95 5.98 23.38 3.44
N GLU A 96 6.14 23.44 4.76
CA GLU A 96 6.70 22.29 5.49
C GLU A 96 5.70 21.13 5.43
N PRO A 97 6.17 19.89 5.13
CA PRO A 97 5.32 18.71 5.17
C PRO A 97 4.77 18.50 6.58
N ASP A 98 3.47 18.30 6.71
CA ASP A 98 2.87 17.88 7.98
C ASP A 98 3.23 16.41 8.24
N LEU A 99 4.25 16.20 9.08
CA LEU A 99 4.72 14.86 9.44
C LEU A 99 3.79 14.15 10.44
N GLN A 100 2.85 14.87 11.05
CA GLN A 100 1.85 14.27 11.95
C GLN A 100 0.62 13.77 11.19
N HIS A 101 0.28 14.41 10.06
CA HIS A 101 -0.83 14.00 9.20
C HIS A 101 -0.40 14.06 7.72
N PRO A 102 0.59 13.26 7.31
CA PRO A 102 1.29 13.43 6.02
C PRO A 102 0.42 13.22 4.79
N LEU A 103 -0.81 12.72 4.95
CA LEU A 103 -1.68 12.32 3.84
C LEU A 103 -3.11 12.87 3.92
N GLY A 104 -3.40 13.76 4.87
CA GLY A 104 -4.80 13.91 5.25
C GLY A 104 -5.33 12.59 5.81
N ILE A 105 -6.63 12.41 5.87
CA ILE A 105 -7.23 11.17 6.37
C ILE A 105 -7.14 10.11 5.26
N ALA A 106 -6.05 9.35 5.23
CA ALA A 106 -5.92 8.17 4.37
C ALA A 106 -6.64 6.99 5.03
N THR A 107 -7.59 6.40 4.33
CA THR A 107 -8.25 5.17 4.80
C THR A 107 -7.31 3.99 4.63
N GLU A 108 -6.98 3.32 5.73
CA GLU A 108 -6.23 2.08 5.77
C GLU A 108 -7.18 0.88 5.63
N ILE A 109 -6.88 -0.05 4.74
CA ILE A 109 -7.65 -1.28 4.54
C ILE A 109 -6.75 -2.48 4.82
N ASN A 110 -7.08 -3.25 5.87
CA ASN A 110 -6.39 -4.49 6.21
C ASN A 110 -7.37 -5.69 6.12
N LEU A 111 -7.19 -6.51 5.12
CA LEU A 111 -7.96 -7.74 4.91
C LEU A 111 -7.27 -8.99 5.46
N HIS A 112 -6.10 -8.86 6.11
CA HIS A 112 -5.26 -9.97 6.58
C HIS A 112 -4.96 -11.01 5.48
N VAL A 113 -4.67 -10.52 4.27
CA VAL A 113 -4.21 -11.31 3.12
C VAL A 113 -3.19 -10.49 2.32
N PRO A 114 -2.31 -11.14 1.56
CA PRO A 114 -1.44 -10.45 0.63
C PRO A 114 -2.25 -9.63 -0.38
N ALA A 115 -1.98 -8.32 -0.47
CA ALA A 115 -2.61 -7.38 -1.39
C ALA A 115 -1.50 -6.63 -2.14
N LEU A 116 -0.96 -7.27 -3.20
CA LEU A 116 0.20 -6.79 -3.94
C LEU A 116 0.19 -7.32 -5.38
N LEU A 117 1.02 -6.73 -6.25
CA LEU A 117 1.34 -7.29 -7.55
C LEU A 117 2.53 -8.24 -7.38
N PRO A 118 2.33 -9.58 -7.52
CA PRO A 118 3.42 -10.54 -7.40
C PRO A 118 4.52 -10.31 -8.46
N ASP A 119 5.75 -10.67 -8.14
CA ASP A 119 6.90 -10.55 -9.04
C ASP A 119 6.82 -11.50 -10.25
N ASP A 120 6.19 -12.65 -10.10
CA ASP A 120 5.89 -13.59 -11.18
C ASP A 120 4.77 -13.08 -12.10
N TYR A 121 3.91 -12.18 -11.63
CA TYR A 121 2.85 -11.57 -12.43
C TYR A 121 3.33 -10.32 -13.18
N CYS A 122 4.13 -9.47 -12.55
CA CYS A 122 4.74 -8.30 -13.16
C CYS A 122 6.21 -8.23 -12.72
N ASN A 123 7.12 -8.78 -13.55
CA ASN A 123 8.53 -8.95 -13.20
C ASN A 123 9.30 -7.64 -13.03
N ASP A 124 8.92 -6.59 -13.76
CA ASP A 124 9.60 -5.31 -13.73
C ASP A 124 9.20 -4.50 -12.50
N VAL A 125 10.18 -4.22 -11.63
CA VAL A 125 9.99 -3.46 -10.39
C VAL A 125 9.52 -2.04 -10.68
N HIS A 126 10.12 -1.38 -11.70
CA HIS A 126 9.75 -0.01 -12.05
C HIS A 126 8.30 0.04 -12.52
N GLU A 127 7.89 -0.92 -13.33
CA GLU A 127 6.53 -1.02 -13.83
C GLU A 127 5.53 -1.27 -12.69
N ARG A 128 5.85 -2.18 -11.75
CA ARG A 128 5.02 -2.36 -10.54
C ARG A 128 4.83 -1.05 -9.78
N LEU A 129 5.90 -0.26 -9.60
CA LEU A 129 5.84 1.03 -8.93
C LEU A 129 4.93 2.03 -9.63
N VAL A 130 5.02 2.11 -10.96
CA VAL A 130 4.13 2.96 -11.78
C VAL A 130 2.68 2.52 -11.62
N LEU A 131 2.41 1.21 -11.68
CA LEU A 131 1.07 0.65 -11.51
C LEU A 131 0.50 0.93 -10.10
N TYR A 132 1.29 0.74 -9.04
CA TYR A 132 0.89 1.11 -7.68
C TYR A 132 0.54 2.60 -7.56
N LYS A 133 1.38 3.46 -8.12
CA LYS A 133 1.12 4.91 -8.11
C LYS A 133 -0.16 5.27 -8.86
N ARG A 134 -0.39 4.66 -10.00
CA ARG A 134 -1.61 4.86 -10.79
C ARG A 134 -2.85 4.38 -10.02
N MET A 135 -2.81 3.17 -9.44
CA MET A 135 -3.90 2.66 -8.59
C MET A 135 -4.16 3.55 -7.38
N ALA A 136 -3.10 4.05 -6.73
CA ALA A 136 -3.24 4.96 -5.58
C ALA A 136 -3.94 6.27 -5.94
N ASN A 137 -3.79 6.73 -7.18
CA ASN A 137 -4.41 7.95 -7.70
C ASN A 137 -5.84 7.74 -8.23
N CYS A 138 -6.33 6.51 -8.34
CA CYS A 138 -7.72 6.25 -8.71
C CYS A 138 -8.66 6.75 -7.61
N VAL A 139 -9.66 7.52 -8.01
CA VAL A 139 -10.68 8.11 -7.12
C VAL A 139 -12.09 7.61 -7.41
N THR A 140 -12.27 6.81 -8.47
CA THR A 140 -13.54 6.18 -8.85
C THR A 140 -13.35 4.69 -9.15
N ASP A 141 -14.44 3.92 -9.02
CA ASP A 141 -14.44 2.50 -9.37
C ASP A 141 -14.19 2.27 -10.86
N ASP A 142 -14.69 3.15 -11.74
CA ASP A 142 -14.48 3.05 -13.20
C ASP A 142 -12.99 3.12 -13.55
N GLN A 143 -12.21 3.99 -12.87
CA GLN A 143 -10.77 4.07 -13.04
C GLN A 143 -10.05 2.80 -12.60
N LEU A 144 -10.54 2.15 -11.54
CA LEU A 144 -10.01 0.85 -11.10
C LEU A 144 -10.41 -0.28 -12.05
N ASP A 145 -11.59 -0.21 -12.68
CA ASP A 145 -12.02 -1.15 -13.72
C ASP A 145 -11.14 -1.04 -14.98
N ASP A 146 -10.77 0.18 -15.38
CA ASP A 146 -9.84 0.43 -16.48
C ASP A 146 -8.45 -0.14 -16.13
N MET A 147 -7.96 0.11 -14.91
CA MET A 147 -6.70 -0.46 -14.43
C MET A 147 -6.74 -2.00 -14.42
N GLN A 148 -7.85 -2.58 -13.99
CA GLN A 148 -8.03 -4.03 -13.98
C GLN A 148 -7.98 -4.62 -15.39
N ARG A 149 -8.65 -3.98 -16.37
CA ARG A 149 -8.61 -4.39 -17.78
C ARG A 149 -7.19 -4.30 -18.34
N GLU A 150 -6.49 -3.20 -18.09
CA GLU A 150 -5.09 -3.03 -18.51
C GLU A 150 -4.18 -4.12 -17.94
N LEU A 151 -4.31 -4.43 -16.64
CA LEU A 151 -3.52 -5.47 -15.99
C LEU A 151 -3.75 -6.84 -16.64
N ILE A 152 -5.02 -7.17 -16.94
CA ILE A 152 -5.37 -8.45 -17.59
C ILE A 152 -4.83 -8.50 -19.02
N ASP A 153 -4.95 -7.40 -19.78
CA ASP A 153 -4.49 -7.33 -21.16
C ASP A 153 -2.97 -7.46 -21.29
N ARG A 154 -2.23 -6.93 -20.32
CA ARG A 154 -0.76 -6.91 -20.35
C ARG A 154 -0.10 -8.11 -19.72
N PHE A 155 -0.66 -8.62 -18.63
CA PHE A 155 -0.01 -9.63 -17.78
C PHE A 155 -0.84 -10.91 -17.64
N GLY A 156 -2.06 -10.96 -18.20
CA GLY A 156 -2.95 -12.11 -18.09
C GLY A 156 -3.86 -12.04 -16.86
N LEU A 157 -4.45 -13.19 -16.52
CA LEU A 157 -5.43 -13.27 -15.43
C LEU A 157 -4.84 -12.82 -14.09
N LEU A 158 -5.59 -11.99 -13.37
CA LEU A 158 -5.17 -11.49 -12.06
C LEU A 158 -4.99 -12.63 -11.04
N PRO A 159 -3.84 -12.77 -10.41
CA PRO A 159 -3.67 -13.64 -9.25
C PRO A 159 -4.42 -13.09 -8.03
N ASP A 160 -4.66 -13.95 -7.04
CA ASP A 160 -5.41 -13.57 -5.83
C ASP A 160 -4.87 -12.33 -5.10
N PRO A 161 -3.54 -12.16 -4.92
CA PRO A 161 -2.99 -10.95 -4.30
C PRO A 161 -3.28 -9.67 -5.09
N ALA A 162 -3.25 -9.71 -6.43
CA ALA A 162 -3.55 -8.56 -7.27
C ALA A 162 -5.05 -8.22 -7.23
N ARG A 163 -5.93 -9.23 -7.18
CA ARG A 163 -7.37 -9.03 -6.95
C ARG A 163 -7.64 -8.39 -5.60
N ALA A 164 -6.99 -8.90 -4.55
CA ALA A 164 -7.12 -8.32 -3.20
C ALA A 164 -6.64 -6.86 -3.17
N LEU A 165 -5.57 -6.53 -3.86
CA LEU A 165 -5.06 -5.15 -3.97
C LEU A 165 -6.10 -4.22 -4.61
N LEU A 166 -6.68 -4.58 -5.74
CA LEU A 166 -7.73 -3.78 -6.40
C LEU A 166 -8.95 -3.61 -5.49
N GLU A 167 -9.39 -4.66 -4.81
CA GLU A 167 -10.51 -4.59 -3.87
C GLU A 167 -10.20 -3.71 -2.66
N CYS A 168 -8.97 -3.72 -2.13
CA CYS A 168 -8.55 -2.77 -1.10
C CYS A 168 -8.68 -1.32 -1.57
N HIS A 169 -8.31 -1.03 -2.84
CA HIS A 169 -8.49 0.31 -3.41
C HIS A 169 -9.98 0.69 -3.57
N ARG A 170 -10.85 -0.24 -4.01
CA ARG A 170 -12.31 -0.01 -4.08
C ARG A 170 -12.91 0.27 -2.71
N LEU A 171 -12.56 -0.54 -1.71
CA LEU A 171 -13.00 -0.34 -0.33
C LEU A 171 -12.54 1.01 0.22
N ARG A 172 -11.31 1.45 -0.10
CA ARG A 172 -10.78 2.76 0.31
C ARG A 172 -11.59 3.91 -0.29
N ILE A 173 -11.93 3.83 -1.59
CA ILE A 173 -12.77 4.83 -2.25
C ILE A 173 -14.15 4.89 -1.58
N ALA A 174 -14.77 3.75 -1.33
CA ALA A 174 -16.10 3.66 -0.71
C ALA A 174 -16.11 4.09 0.77
N ALA A 175 -15.03 3.88 1.50
CA ALA A 175 -14.90 4.24 2.92
C ALA A 175 -14.73 5.74 3.16
N LYS A 176 -14.09 6.45 2.22
CA LYS A 176 -13.75 7.88 2.35
C LYS A 176 -14.97 8.77 2.61
N PRO A 177 -16.08 8.69 1.88
CA PRO A 177 -17.26 9.52 2.11
C PRO A 177 -17.97 9.21 3.45
N LEU A 178 -17.68 8.06 4.08
CA LEU A 178 -18.20 7.69 5.39
C LEU A 178 -17.32 8.18 6.54
N GLY A 179 -16.19 8.83 6.25
CA GLY A 179 -15.24 9.25 7.26
C GLY A 179 -14.54 8.09 7.96
N ILE A 180 -14.39 6.94 7.29
CA ILE A 180 -13.71 5.77 7.84
C ILE A 180 -12.21 5.92 7.58
N THR A 181 -11.42 5.85 8.65
CA THR A 181 -9.95 5.95 8.62
C THR A 181 -9.27 4.59 8.57
N ARG A 182 -9.91 3.56 9.13
CA ARG A 182 -9.36 2.20 9.14
C ARG A 182 -10.47 1.17 9.00
N VAL A 183 -10.22 0.18 8.15
CA VAL A 183 -11.02 -1.03 8.01
C VAL A 183 -10.12 -2.23 8.28
N GLU A 184 -10.46 -3.01 9.26
CA GLU A 184 -9.76 -4.24 9.59
C GLU A 184 -10.75 -5.41 9.50
N ALA A 185 -10.43 -6.43 8.70
CA ALA A 185 -11.30 -7.58 8.51
C ALA A 185 -10.50 -8.88 8.59
N SER A 186 -10.67 -9.59 9.70
CA SER A 186 -10.10 -10.91 9.95
C SER A 186 -11.10 -12.03 9.64
N VAL A 187 -10.76 -13.25 10.01
CA VAL A 187 -11.67 -14.41 9.90
C VAL A 187 -12.90 -14.28 10.83
N ASP A 188 -12.72 -13.60 11.97
CA ASP A 188 -13.71 -13.60 13.05
C ASP A 188 -14.41 -12.25 13.27
N TYR A 189 -13.91 -11.17 12.67
CA TYR A 189 -14.51 -9.85 12.86
C TYR A 189 -14.20 -8.89 11.72
N ILE A 190 -15.04 -7.84 11.61
CA ILE A 190 -14.79 -6.61 10.87
C ILE A 190 -14.80 -5.46 11.87
N GLN A 191 -13.81 -4.57 11.80
CA GLN A 191 -13.73 -3.37 12.63
C GLN A 191 -13.55 -2.16 11.72
N LEU A 192 -14.39 -1.14 11.92
CA LEU A 192 -14.31 0.16 11.28
C LEU A 192 -13.89 1.20 12.31
N GLN A 193 -12.93 2.05 11.96
CA GLN A 193 -12.57 3.22 12.75
C GLN A 193 -12.94 4.47 11.98
N PHE A 194 -13.55 5.43 12.65
CA PHE A 194 -14.05 6.66 12.07
C PHE A 194 -13.21 7.87 12.49
N ILE A 195 -13.30 8.96 11.70
CA ILE A 195 -12.85 10.27 12.14
C ILE A 195 -13.70 10.77 13.32
N PRO A 196 -13.19 11.74 14.10
CA PRO A 196 -14.05 12.48 15.01
C PRO A 196 -15.21 13.14 14.23
N ASN A 197 -16.47 12.96 14.68
CA ASN A 197 -17.68 13.47 14.00
C ASN A 197 -17.79 12.99 12.54
N PRO A 198 -17.92 11.68 12.29
CA PRO A 198 -18.02 11.15 10.94
C PRO A 198 -19.31 11.61 10.26
N PRO A 199 -19.34 11.75 8.93
CA PRO A 199 -20.54 12.10 8.17
C PRO A 199 -21.52 10.91 8.05
N VAL A 200 -21.62 10.08 9.07
CA VAL A 200 -22.54 8.94 9.19
C VAL A 200 -23.57 9.27 10.25
N ASP A 201 -24.85 8.99 9.95
CA ASP A 201 -25.91 9.18 10.93
C ASP A 201 -25.72 8.22 12.12
N ALA A 202 -25.53 8.80 13.32
CA ALA A 202 -25.38 8.03 14.54
C ALA A 202 -26.59 7.11 14.81
N ALA A 203 -27.80 7.49 14.37
CA ALA A 203 -28.99 6.66 14.51
C ALA A 203 -28.86 5.32 13.76
N LYS A 204 -28.16 5.30 12.62
CA LYS A 204 -27.89 4.06 11.86
C LYS A 204 -26.96 3.12 12.63
N ILE A 205 -25.90 3.65 13.24
CA ILE A 205 -24.98 2.87 14.06
C ILE A 205 -25.73 2.27 15.26
N VAL A 206 -26.59 3.07 15.93
CA VAL A 206 -27.42 2.61 17.03
C VAL A 206 -28.41 1.54 16.56
N ALA A 207 -29.06 1.73 15.41
CA ALA A 207 -29.98 0.75 14.84
C ALA A 207 -29.29 -0.59 14.51
N LEU A 208 -28.07 -0.57 13.97
CA LEU A 208 -27.27 -1.79 13.74
C LEU A 208 -27.02 -2.55 15.05
N ILE A 209 -26.61 -1.86 16.09
CA ILE A 209 -26.32 -2.46 17.41
C ILE A 209 -27.59 -3.02 18.05
N GLN A 210 -28.72 -2.34 17.90
CA GLN A 210 -30.01 -2.81 18.43
C GLN A 210 -30.58 -4.01 17.65
N ARG A 211 -30.31 -4.05 16.33
CA ARG A 211 -30.81 -5.12 15.46
C ARG A 211 -30.10 -6.46 15.67
N SER A 212 -28.81 -6.43 15.95
CA SER A 212 -28.01 -7.67 16.10
C SER A 212 -26.89 -7.51 17.14
N ARG A 213 -26.74 -8.56 17.96
CA ARG A 213 -25.64 -8.65 18.95
C ARG A 213 -24.25 -8.80 18.31
N GLU A 214 -24.20 -9.01 17.00
CA GLU A 214 -22.93 -9.05 16.26
C GLU A 214 -22.22 -7.70 16.26
N TYR A 215 -22.97 -6.59 16.36
CA TYR A 215 -22.42 -5.23 16.35
C TYR A 215 -22.17 -4.71 17.74
N THR A 216 -20.98 -4.19 17.98
CA THR A 216 -20.57 -3.58 19.23
C THR A 216 -19.73 -2.32 18.98
N LEU A 217 -19.77 -1.36 19.89
CA LEU A 217 -18.81 -0.26 19.90
C LEU A 217 -17.56 -0.70 20.68
N SER A 218 -16.40 -0.49 20.09
CA SER A 218 -15.10 -0.75 20.71
C SER A 218 -14.35 0.58 20.89
N GLY A 219 -14.80 1.38 21.86
CA GLY A 219 -14.34 2.75 22.06
C GLY A 219 -15.27 3.78 21.40
N PRO A 220 -14.89 5.08 21.39
CA PRO A 220 -15.75 6.17 20.94
C PRO A 220 -15.88 6.25 19.41
N ASP A 221 -14.91 5.71 18.67
CA ASP A 221 -14.73 5.88 17.24
C ASP A 221 -14.70 4.56 16.44
N ARG A 222 -14.99 3.41 17.09
CA ARG A 222 -14.87 2.08 16.47
C ARG A 222 -16.14 1.30 16.53
N LEU A 223 -16.60 0.86 15.35
CA LEU A 223 -17.69 -0.12 15.20
C LEU A 223 -17.08 -1.48 14.88
N LYS A 224 -17.38 -2.48 15.69
CA LYS A 224 -16.94 -3.87 15.50
C LYS A 224 -18.15 -4.75 15.18
N MET A 225 -18.02 -5.58 14.17
CA MET A 225 -18.94 -6.64 13.80
C MET A 225 -18.25 -7.99 14.04
N GLN A 226 -18.78 -8.77 14.98
CA GLN A 226 -18.26 -10.10 15.30
C GLN A 226 -18.99 -11.13 14.44
N ILE A 227 -18.28 -11.68 13.45
CA ILE A 227 -18.84 -12.64 12.50
C ILE A 227 -17.73 -13.50 11.93
N ARG A 228 -17.96 -14.81 11.86
CA ARG A 228 -17.01 -15.74 11.26
C ARG A 228 -17.15 -15.73 9.73
N MET A 229 -16.03 -15.56 9.04
CA MET A 229 -15.96 -15.47 7.58
C MET A 229 -14.91 -16.44 7.05
N THR A 230 -15.27 -17.19 6.02
CA THR A 230 -14.44 -18.30 5.51
C THR A 230 -13.38 -17.86 4.49
N GLY A 231 -13.54 -16.68 3.88
CA GLY A 231 -12.65 -16.23 2.82
C GLY A 231 -12.65 -14.73 2.60
N VAL A 232 -11.69 -14.25 1.78
CA VAL A 232 -11.52 -12.84 1.47
C VAL A 232 -12.73 -12.25 0.73
N ALA A 233 -13.31 -13.00 -0.21
CA ALA A 233 -14.47 -12.57 -0.97
C ALA A 233 -15.68 -12.31 -0.04
N GLU A 234 -15.88 -13.16 0.97
CA GLU A 234 -16.92 -12.96 1.97
C GLU A 234 -16.65 -11.71 2.81
N ARG A 235 -15.39 -11.49 3.26
CA ARG A 235 -15.01 -10.27 4.01
C ARG A 235 -15.33 -9.02 3.21
N ILE A 236 -14.92 -8.97 1.94
CA ILE A 236 -15.18 -7.84 1.04
C ILE A 236 -16.69 -7.60 0.88
N THR A 237 -17.46 -8.65 0.64
CA THR A 237 -18.92 -8.56 0.49
C THR A 237 -19.59 -8.02 1.75
N ARG A 238 -19.16 -8.48 2.93
CA ARG A 238 -19.67 -8.02 4.22
C ARG A 238 -19.32 -6.56 4.49
N ILE A 239 -18.09 -6.14 4.17
CA ILE A 239 -17.66 -4.73 4.31
C ILE A 239 -18.50 -3.84 3.39
N LYS A 240 -18.67 -4.20 2.11
CA LYS A 240 -19.49 -3.44 1.15
C LYS A 240 -20.95 -3.31 1.62
N LYS A 241 -21.50 -4.39 2.14
CA LYS A 241 -22.85 -4.36 2.73
C LYS A 241 -22.94 -3.40 3.92
N LEU A 242 -21.95 -3.46 4.83
CA LEU A 242 -21.90 -2.58 6.00
C LEU A 242 -21.77 -1.10 5.59
N PHE A 243 -20.96 -0.81 4.57
CA PHE A 243 -20.87 0.55 4.02
C PHE A 243 -22.20 1.03 3.45
N THR A 244 -22.94 0.18 2.73
CA THR A 244 -24.27 0.52 2.21
C THR A 244 -25.26 0.80 3.33
N GLU A 245 -25.26 -0.01 4.40
CA GLU A 245 -26.12 0.20 5.58
C GLU A 245 -25.80 1.51 6.32
N LEU A 246 -24.55 1.97 6.26
CA LEU A 246 -24.12 3.23 6.87
C LEU A 246 -24.38 4.45 5.97
N SER A 247 -24.34 4.28 4.63
CA SER A 247 -24.55 5.37 3.65
C SER A 247 -26.02 5.72 3.44
N GLY A 248 -26.90 4.72 3.33
CA GLY A 248 -28.34 4.83 3.02
C GLY A 248 -29.14 5.31 4.20
#